data_3da5805c4ba63ded669e535952af0d17
#
_entry.id   3da5805c4ba63ded669e535952af0d17
#
_cell.length_a   1.000
_cell.length_b   1.000
_cell.length_c   1.000
_cell.angle_alpha   90.00
_cell.angle_beta   90.00
_cell.angle_gamma   90.00
#
_symmetry.space_group_name_H-M   'P 1'
#
loop_
_entity.id
_entity.type
_entity.pdbx_description
1 polymer ?
#
loop_
_entity_poly.entity_id
_entity_poly.type
_entity_poly.pdbx_seq_one_letter_code
_entity_poly.pdbx_strand_id
1 'polypeptide(L)'
;MYHCGTKPVLAHIANGMYGAIVVDPANTKLLPPVHHSYVLVSGEWYLNAPGEKKPAGLDMVKARQMTPDWVTWNGYATQYVKHPLTAHPGHTTRFYVVDAGPSLNTDFHVVGTVLQRAWVDGAVTDPPEHGVQTVTVPAGGGAIFDVNITKPGLYPFA
;
A
#
# COMPACT_ATOMS: atom_id res chain seq x y z
N MET A 1 -7.51 0.77 7.73
CA MET A 1 -6.47 -0.14 8.26
C MET A 1 -6.87 -0.61 9.66
N TYR A 2 -6.41 -1.77 10.09
CA TYR A 2 -6.42 -2.21 11.48
C TYR A 2 -5.03 -2.69 11.90
N HIS A 3 -4.69 -2.57 13.18
CA HIS A 3 -3.43 -3.05 13.73
C HIS A 3 -3.56 -3.36 15.22
N CYS A 4 -2.57 -4.08 15.77
CA CYS A 4 -2.51 -4.34 17.21
C CYS A 4 -2.25 -3.03 17.98
N GLY A 5 -3.05 -2.78 19.02
CA GLY A 5 -2.89 -1.63 19.92
C GLY A 5 -2.19 -1.95 21.25
N THR A 6 -1.73 -3.19 21.45
CA THR A 6 -1.04 -3.60 22.67
C THR A 6 0.36 -3.01 22.74
N LYS A 7 0.78 -2.59 23.93
CA LYS A 7 2.14 -2.06 24.16
C LYS A 7 3.18 -3.22 24.21
N PRO A 8 4.36 -3.00 23.62
CA PRO A 8 4.80 -1.87 22.84
C PRO A 8 4.26 -1.94 21.38
N VAL A 9 3.47 -0.97 20.97
CA VAL A 9 2.76 -0.96 19.67
C VAL A 9 3.72 -1.15 18.50
N LEU A 10 4.87 -0.45 18.52
CA LEU A 10 5.90 -0.55 17.50
C LEU A 10 6.34 -2.01 17.25
N ALA A 11 6.56 -2.80 18.32
CA ALA A 11 6.99 -4.18 18.19
C ALA A 11 5.92 -5.06 17.53
N HIS A 12 4.66 -4.83 17.86
CA HIS A 12 3.55 -5.62 17.31
C HIS A 12 3.31 -5.32 15.83
N ILE A 13 3.32 -4.04 15.45
CA ILE A 13 3.19 -3.64 14.04
C ILE A 13 4.39 -4.11 13.23
N ALA A 14 5.62 -3.90 13.71
CA ALA A 14 6.83 -4.34 13.02
C ALA A 14 6.96 -5.88 12.89
N ASN A 15 6.15 -6.65 13.63
CA ASN A 15 5.99 -8.11 13.45
C ASN A 15 4.80 -8.49 12.54
N GLY A 16 4.18 -7.53 11.86
CA GLY A 16 3.13 -7.80 10.88
C GLY A 16 1.72 -7.90 11.45
N MET A 17 1.46 -7.39 12.67
CA MET A 17 0.13 -7.44 13.28
C MET A 17 -0.77 -6.29 12.78
N TYR A 18 -1.08 -6.31 11.50
CA TYR A 18 -1.90 -5.32 10.80
C TYR A 18 -2.60 -5.90 9.58
N GLY A 19 -3.52 -5.15 9.01
CA GLY A 19 -4.16 -5.47 7.75
C GLY A 19 -5.10 -4.39 7.25
N ALA A 20 -5.73 -4.64 6.12
CA ALA A 20 -6.68 -3.74 5.51
C ALA A 20 -8.12 -4.24 5.68
N ILE A 21 -9.05 -3.30 5.88
CA ILE A 21 -10.49 -3.54 5.76
C ILE A 21 -11.01 -2.52 4.75
N VAL A 22 -11.60 -3.01 3.67
CA VAL A 22 -12.29 -2.17 2.69
C VAL A 22 -13.77 -2.15 3.05
N VAL A 23 -14.33 -0.95 3.17
CA VAL A 23 -15.76 -0.73 3.42
C VAL A 23 -16.29 0.11 2.27
N ASP A 24 -17.09 -0.50 1.42
CA ASP A 24 -17.71 0.21 0.30
C ASP A 24 -18.84 1.11 0.78
N PRO A 25 -18.96 2.34 0.23
CA PRO A 25 -20.06 3.22 0.57
C PRO A 25 -21.39 2.66 0.03
N ALA A 26 -22.46 2.79 0.81
CA ALA A 26 -23.81 2.40 0.35
C ALA A 26 -24.25 3.18 -0.91
N ASN A 27 -23.79 4.43 -1.04
CA ASN A 27 -23.99 5.22 -2.25
C ASN A 27 -22.85 5.00 -3.23
N THR A 28 -23.07 4.18 -4.25
CA THR A 28 -22.06 3.83 -5.26
C THR A 28 -21.60 5.02 -6.12
N LYS A 29 -22.28 6.17 -6.08
CA LYS A 29 -21.83 7.38 -6.77
C LYS A 29 -20.58 7.99 -6.11
N LEU A 30 -20.37 7.74 -4.80
CA LEU A 30 -19.20 8.23 -4.07
C LEU A 30 -17.93 7.46 -4.47
N LEU A 31 -18.08 6.17 -4.73
CA LEU A 31 -16.99 5.31 -5.20
C LEU A 31 -17.52 4.41 -6.32
N PRO A 32 -17.48 4.88 -7.58
CA PRO A 32 -18.03 4.12 -8.70
C PRO A 32 -17.36 2.75 -8.86
N PRO A 33 -18.10 1.72 -9.28
CA PRO A 33 -17.53 0.38 -9.49
C PRO A 33 -16.45 0.40 -10.56
N VAL A 34 -15.49 -0.51 -10.44
CA VAL A 34 -14.38 -0.71 -11.37
C VAL A 34 -14.31 -2.18 -11.80
N HIS A 35 -13.58 -2.47 -12.88
CA HIS A 35 -13.45 -3.83 -13.40
C HIS A 35 -12.50 -4.69 -12.56
N HIS A 36 -11.43 -4.08 -12.03
CA HIS A 36 -10.44 -4.76 -11.21
C HIS A 36 -10.07 -3.89 -10.02
N SER A 37 -9.85 -4.53 -8.88
CA SER A 37 -9.31 -3.85 -7.70
C SER A 37 -8.26 -4.72 -7.01
N TYR A 38 -7.31 -4.05 -6.40
CA TYR A 38 -6.23 -4.66 -5.60
C TYR A 38 -6.12 -3.96 -4.26
N VAL A 39 -5.82 -4.73 -3.23
CA VAL A 39 -5.46 -4.20 -1.91
C VAL A 39 -3.96 -4.36 -1.74
N LEU A 40 -3.27 -3.25 -1.53
CA LEU A 40 -1.84 -3.18 -1.32
C LEU A 40 -1.56 -2.65 0.08
N VAL A 41 -0.89 -3.44 0.88
CA VAL A 41 -0.47 -3.05 2.24
C VAL A 41 1.04 -2.93 2.25
N SER A 42 1.54 -1.70 2.41
CA SER A 42 2.96 -1.43 2.64
C SER A 42 3.31 -1.80 4.08
N GLY A 43 4.47 -2.39 4.29
CA GLY A 43 4.96 -2.71 5.62
C GLY A 43 6.47 -2.81 5.67
N GLU A 44 7.04 -2.37 6.79
CA GLU A 44 8.46 -2.29 7.05
C GLU A 44 8.93 -3.49 7.88
N TRP A 45 10.08 -4.02 7.53
CA TRP A 45 10.68 -5.17 8.21
C TRP A 45 12.06 -4.82 8.74
N TYR A 46 12.24 -4.96 10.04
CA TYR A 46 13.45 -4.66 10.79
C TYR A 46 14.01 -5.95 11.38
N LEU A 47 15.00 -6.53 10.71
CA LEU A 47 15.44 -7.89 10.96
C LEU A 47 16.77 -7.94 11.69
N ASN A 48 16.88 -8.77 12.73
CA ASN A 48 18.14 -8.98 13.48
C ASN A 48 19.14 -9.85 12.70
N ALA A 49 18.67 -10.66 11.73
CA ALA A 49 19.50 -11.53 10.92
C ALA A 49 18.94 -11.62 9.48
N PRO A 50 19.02 -10.52 8.69
CA PRO A 50 18.50 -10.50 7.33
C PRO A 50 19.30 -11.46 6.44
N GLY A 51 18.58 -12.26 5.62
CA GLY A 51 19.18 -13.20 4.69
C GLY A 51 19.55 -14.57 5.26
N GLU A 52 19.33 -14.84 6.52
CA GLU A 52 19.49 -16.18 7.07
C GLU A 52 18.35 -17.12 6.65
N LYS A 53 18.63 -18.45 6.63
CA LYS A 53 17.65 -19.47 6.23
C LYS A 53 16.54 -19.71 7.25
N LYS A 54 16.73 -19.37 8.50
CA LYS A 54 15.74 -19.47 9.59
C LYS A 54 14.99 -18.15 9.74
N PRO A 55 13.79 -18.13 10.31
CA PRO A 55 13.08 -16.89 10.57
C PRO A 55 13.96 -15.91 11.38
N ALA A 56 14.10 -14.69 10.87
CA ALA A 56 14.73 -13.60 11.58
C ALA A 56 13.75 -13.02 12.61
N GLY A 57 14.26 -12.60 13.75
CA GLY A 57 13.49 -11.86 14.73
C GLY A 57 13.50 -10.36 14.45
N LEU A 58 12.67 -9.64 15.17
CA LEU A 58 12.61 -8.17 15.11
C LEU A 58 13.86 -7.54 15.75
N ASP A 59 14.47 -6.59 15.06
CA ASP A 59 15.49 -5.70 15.60
C ASP A 59 14.83 -4.38 16.06
N MET A 60 14.65 -4.24 17.36
CA MET A 60 14.02 -3.05 17.95
C MET A 60 14.91 -1.79 17.87
N VAL A 61 16.23 -1.92 17.68
CA VAL A 61 17.12 -0.76 17.50
C VAL A 61 16.86 -0.17 16.13
N LYS A 62 16.90 -0.99 15.08
CA LYS A 62 16.56 -0.57 13.71
C LYS A 62 15.15 0.02 13.63
N ALA A 63 14.17 -0.63 14.29
CA ALA A 63 12.79 -0.13 14.29
C ALA A 63 12.65 1.26 14.92
N ARG A 64 13.38 1.55 16.00
CA ARG A 64 13.41 2.88 16.62
C ARG A 64 14.18 3.91 15.78
N GLN A 65 15.15 3.45 15.00
CA GLN A 65 15.94 4.28 14.09
C GLN A 65 15.27 4.47 12.72
N MET A 66 14.14 3.80 12.49
CA MET A 66 13.42 3.83 11.21
C MET A 66 14.30 3.41 10.01
N THR A 67 15.13 2.38 10.21
CA THR A 67 16.04 1.83 9.20
C THR A 67 15.65 0.40 8.84
N PRO A 68 14.57 0.18 8.09
CA PRO A 68 14.10 -1.15 7.73
C PRO A 68 15.09 -1.85 6.78
N ASP A 69 15.22 -3.16 6.94
CA ASP A 69 15.94 -4.01 5.97
C ASP A 69 15.14 -4.22 4.69
N TRP A 70 13.80 -4.21 4.81
CA TRP A 70 12.87 -4.35 3.70
C TRP A 70 11.64 -3.48 3.90
N VAL A 71 11.15 -2.92 2.80
CA VAL A 71 9.78 -2.42 2.66
C VAL A 71 9.09 -3.31 1.65
N THR A 72 7.91 -3.79 1.97
CA THR A 72 7.23 -4.79 1.14
C THR A 72 5.79 -4.43 0.88
N TRP A 73 5.28 -4.83 -0.27
CA TRP A 73 3.86 -4.88 -0.53
C TRP A 73 3.30 -6.26 -0.17
N ASN A 74 2.26 -6.28 0.67
CA ASN A 74 1.58 -7.51 1.12
C ASN A 74 2.53 -8.56 1.73
N GLY A 75 3.59 -8.10 2.42
CA GLY A 75 4.46 -8.93 3.26
C GLY A 75 5.51 -9.77 2.52
N TYR A 76 5.66 -9.64 1.22
CA TYR A 76 6.67 -10.40 0.47
C TYR A 76 7.47 -9.50 -0.47
N ALA A 77 8.79 -9.45 -0.25
CA ALA A 77 9.69 -8.72 -1.12
C ALA A 77 9.69 -9.29 -2.55
N THR A 78 9.66 -8.42 -3.54
CA THR A 78 9.75 -8.77 -4.97
C THR A 78 8.60 -9.60 -5.56
N GLN A 79 7.51 -9.85 -4.82
CA GLN A 79 6.41 -10.70 -5.34
C GLN A 79 5.83 -10.17 -6.64
N TYR A 80 5.62 -8.86 -6.75
CA TYR A 80 5.02 -8.24 -7.94
C TYR A 80 6.01 -8.04 -9.09
N VAL A 81 7.31 -8.17 -8.83
CA VAL A 81 8.32 -8.30 -9.89
C VAL A 81 8.23 -9.66 -10.56
N LYS A 82 8.00 -10.73 -9.76
CA LYS A 82 7.89 -12.11 -10.25
C LYS A 82 6.50 -12.46 -10.75
N HIS A 83 5.47 -11.88 -10.12
CA HIS A 83 4.06 -12.12 -10.39
C HIS A 83 3.33 -10.78 -10.50
N PRO A 84 3.50 -10.05 -11.63
CA PRO A 84 2.88 -8.74 -11.81
C PRO A 84 1.36 -8.79 -11.67
N LEU A 85 0.79 -7.73 -11.12
CA LEU A 85 -0.65 -7.52 -11.15
C LEU A 85 -1.08 -7.24 -12.59
N THR A 86 -2.30 -7.64 -12.93
CA THR A 86 -2.83 -7.48 -14.29
C THR A 86 -3.80 -6.32 -14.37
N ALA A 87 -3.71 -5.56 -15.46
CA ALA A 87 -4.69 -4.52 -15.82
C ALA A 87 -5.04 -4.65 -17.29
N HIS A 88 -6.27 -4.32 -17.65
CA HIS A 88 -6.72 -4.35 -19.03
C HIS A 88 -6.70 -2.93 -19.60
N PRO A 89 -6.07 -2.70 -20.77
CA PRO A 89 -6.05 -1.38 -21.40
C PRO A 89 -7.45 -0.82 -21.58
N GLY A 90 -7.63 0.45 -21.23
CA GLY A 90 -8.91 1.14 -21.29
C GLY A 90 -9.87 0.89 -20.12
N HIS A 91 -9.55 -0.05 -19.24
CA HIS A 91 -10.34 -0.31 -18.04
C HIS A 91 -9.69 0.36 -16.81
N THR A 92 -10.52 0.89 -15.93
CA THR A 92 -10.05 1.43 -14.66
C THR A 92 -9.69 0.29 -13.72
N THR A 93 -8.47 0.33 -13.19
CA THR A 93 -8.00 -0.52 -12.09
C THR A 93 -7.93 0.32 -10.82
N ARG A 94 -8.50 -0.18 -9.73
CA ARG A 94 -8.49 0.48 -8.42
C ARG A 94 -7.47 -0.15 -7.50
N PHE A 95 -6.70 0.69 -6.83
CA PHE A 95 -5.81 0.29 -5.75
C PHE A 95 -6.34 0.85 -4.43
N TYR A 96 -6.58 -0.02 -3.47
CA TYR A 96 -6.75 0.33 -2.06
C TYR A 96 -5.38 0.20 -1.43
N VAL A 97 -4.74 1.32 -1.16
CA VAL A 97 -3.39 1.36 -0.59
C VAL A 97 -3.48 1.66 0.89
N VAL A 98 -2.83 0.84 1.69
CA VAL A 98 -2.67 1.03 3.13
C VAL A 98 -1.20 1.05 3.45
N ASP A 99 -0.77 2.04 4.21
CA ASP A 99 0.56 2.06 4.80
C ASP A 99 0.48 1.60 6.25
N ALA A 100 0.93 0.38 6.50
CA ALA A 100 0.99 -0.15 7.85
C ALA A 100 2.22 0.36 8.61
N GLY A 101 3.21 0.90 7.91
CA GLY A 101 4.42 1.43 8.51
C GLY A 101 5.30 0.34 9.14
N PRO A 102 5.76 0.56 10.38
CA PRO A 102 5.21 1.44 11.42
C PRO A 102 5.65 2.91 11.40
N SER A 103 6.60 3.31 10.59
CA SER A 103 7.26 4.60 10.78
C SER A 103 7.43 5.46 9.53
N LEU A 104 7.69 4.85 8.38
CA LEU A 104 7.92 5.55 7.12
C LEU A 104 6.60 5.74 6.38
N ASN A 105 6.50 6.80 5.60
CA ASN A 105 5.38 7.01 4.69
C ASN A 105 5.64 6.29 3.37
N THR A 106 4.57 5.93 2.69
CA THR A 106 4.60 5.41 1.33
C THR A 106 4.21 6.51 0.34
N ASP A 107 5.06 6.81 -0.62
CA ASP A 107 4.75 7.74 -1.70
C ASP A 107 4.29 6.93 -2.93
N PHE A 108 3.00 6.67 -3.02
CA PHE A 108 2.46 5.78 -4.06
C PHE A 108 2.49 6.44 -5.44
N HIS A 109 3.11 5.76 -6.39
CA HIS A 109 3.25 6.16 -7.78
C HIS A 109 3.15 4.96 -8.72
N VAL A 110 2.61 5.17 -9.92
CA VAL A 110 2.64 4.18 -11.00
C VAL A 110 3.41 4.76 -12.18
N VAL A 111 4.58 4.18 -12.47
CA VAL A 111 5.49 4.67 -13.51
C VAL A 111 4.84 4.52 -14.90
N GLY A 112 4.87 5.60 -15.66
CA GLY A 112 4.36 5.61 -17.05
C GLY A 112 2.88 5.97 -17.19
N THR A 113 2.21 6.30 -16.08
CA THR A 113 0.83 6.80 -16.08
C THR A 113 0.61 7.81 -14.95
N VAL A 114 -0.61 8.29 -14.79
CA VAL A 114 -1.03 9.15 -13.69
C VAL A 114 -2.17 8.49 -12.92
N LEU A 115 -2.32 8.84 -11.66
CA LEU A 115 -3.48 8.48 -10.86
C LEU A 115 -4.65 9.31 -11.37
N GLN A 116 -5.60 8.67 -12.01
CA GLN A 116 -6.75 9.33 -12.62
C GLN A 116 -7.65 9.97 -11.58
N ARG A 117 -7.82 9.27 -10.46
CA ARG A 117 -8.53 9.72 -9.25
C ARG A 117 -7.77 9.26 -8.03
N ALA A 118 -7.69 10.11 -7.02
CA ALA A 118 -7.10 9.78 -5.74
C ALA A 118 -8.00 10.30 -4.60
N TRP A 119 -8.43 9.40 -3.73
CA TRP A 119 -9.11 9.72 -2.48
C TRP A 119 -8.12 9.54 -1.34
N VAL A 120 -7.58 10.65 -0.86
CA VAL A 120 -6.66 10.67 0.29
C VAL A 120 -7.43 10.24 1.54
N ASP A 121 -6.79 9.47 2.42
CA ASP A 121 -7.38 8.85 3.61
C ASP A 121 -8.63 7.98 3.35
N GLY A 122 -8.88 7.62 2.08
CA GLY A 122 -10.09 6.92 1.69
C GLY A 122 -11.38 7.75 1.90
N ALA A 123 -11.27 9.08 1.94
CA ALA A 123 -12.36 10.02 2.17
C ALA A 123 -13.26 10.12 0.92
N VAL A 124 -14.05 9.09 0.67
CA VAL A 124 -14.91 8.98 -0.52
C VAL A 124 -16.06 9.99 -0.57
N THR A 125 -16.35 10.68 0.54
CA THR A 125 -17.33 11.77 0.61
C THR A 125 -16.78 13.06 0.02
N ASP A 126 -15.47 13.20 -0.07
CA ASP A 126 -14.81 14.36 -0.63
C ASP A 126 -14.54 14.13 -2.11
N PRO A 127 -14.50 15.19 -2.93
CA PRO A 127 -14.09 15.06 -4.33
C PRO A 127 -12.68 14.49 -4.44
N PRO A 128 -12.43 13.48 -5.30
CA PRO A 128 -11.09 12.98 -5.49
C PRO A 128 -10.19 14.01 -6.17
N GLU A 129 -8.91 13.95 -5.89
CA GLU A 129 -7.90 14.62 -6.72
C GLU A 129 -7.82 13.94 -8.09
N HIS A 130 -7.52 14.71 -9.13
CA HIS A 130 -7.48 14.21 -10.51
C HIS A 130 -6.12 14.44 -11.17
N GLY A 131 -5.63 13.42 -11.88
CA GLY A 131 -4.43 13.54 -12.71
C GLY A 131 -3.14 13.77 -11.92
N VAL A 132 -3.09 13.31 -10.66
CA VAL A 132 -1.90 13.44 -9.81
C VAL A 132 -0.91 12.31 -10.10
N GLN A 133 0.37 12.55 -9.87
CA GLN A 133 1.42 11.58 -10.18
C GLN A 133 1.78 10.71 -8.98
N THR A 134 1.99 11.34 -7.84
CA THR A 134 2.42 10.69 -6.61
C THR A 134 1.60 11.22 -5.44
N VAL A 135 1.16 10.33 -4.58
CA VAL A 135 0.42 10.69 -3.37
C VAL A 135 1.06 10.02 -2.17
N THR A 136 1.38 10.82 -1.17
CA THR A 136 1.87 10.31 0.12
C THR A 136 0.74 9.67 0.91
N VAL A 137 0.94 8.41 1.29
CA VAL A 137 0.10 7.70 2.25
C VAL A 137 0.88 7.63 3.56
N PRO A 138 0.41 8.32 4.61
CA PRO A 138 1.14 8.33 5.88
C PRO A 138 1.08 6.97 6.57
N ALA A 139 2.12 6.68 7.37
CA ALA A 139 2.13 5.48 8.21
C ALA A 139 0.89 5.43 9.11
N GLY A 140 0.16 4.32 9.05
CA GLY A 140 -1.13 4.16 9.73
C GLY A 140 -2.34 4.64 8.91
N GLY A 141 -2.13 5.23 7.73
CA GLY A 141 -3.16 5.73 6.84
C GLY A 141 -3.49 4.80 5.67
N GLY A 142 -4.30 5.32 4.77
CA GLY A 142 -4.66 4.63 3.53
C GLY A 142 -5.20 5.58 2.49
N ALA A 143 -5.25 5.16 1.25
CA ALA A 143 -5.82 5.93 0.15
C ALA A 143 -6.42 5.01 -0.91
N ILE A 144 -7.26 5.57 -1.78
CA ILE A 144 -7.84 4.85 -2.91
C ILE A 144 -7.39 5.53 -4.18
N PHE A 145 -6.86 4.76 -5.12
CA PHE A 145 -6.37 5.26 -6.40
C PHE A 145 -7.03 4.53 -7.56
N ASP A 146 -7.53 5.27 -8.52
CA ASP A 146 -7.98 4.76 -9.80
C ASP A 146 -6.94 5.08 -10.87
N VAL A 147 -6.53 4.05 -11.60
CA VAL A 147 -5.56 4.14 -12.69
C VAL A 147 -6.18 3.58 -13.96
N ASN A 148 -6.02 4.30 -15.07
CA ASN A 148 -6.40 3.81 -16.38
C ASN A 148 -5.16 3.70 -17.26
N ILE A 149 -4.80 2.47 -17.59
CA ILE A 149 -3.69 2.16 -18.49
C ILE A 149 -4.27 2.01 -19.90
N THR A 150 -3.82 2.85 -20.82
CA THR A 150 -4.37 2.89 -22.18
C THR A 150 -3.61 2.04 -23.20
N LYS A 151 -2.36 1.66 -22.88
CA LYS A 151 -1.50 0.86 -23.76
C LYS A 151 -0.96 -0.35 -23.02
N PRO A 152 -0.81 -1.50 -23.70
CA PRO A 152 -0.11 -2.65 -23.13
C PRO A 152 1.34 -2.28 -22.76
N GLY A 153 1.84 -2.80 -21.64
CA GLY A 153 3.18 -2.54 -21.16
C GLY A 153 3.38 -2.99 -19.73
N LEU A 154 4.58 -2.77 -19.21
CA LEU A 154 4.92 -2.95 -17.81
C LEU A 154 4.94 -1.57 -17.13
N TYR A 155 4.17 -1.44 -16.07
CA TYR A 155 3.99 -0.22 -15.29
C TYR A 155 4.38 -0.49 -13.84
N PRO A 156 5.64 -0.27 -13.45
CA PRO A 156 6.06 -0.44 -12.07
C PRO A 156 5.28 0.50 -11.15
N PHE A 157 4.97 0.02 -9.95
CA PHE A 157 4.45 0.86 -8.87
C PHE A 157 5.38 0.81 -7.66
N ALA A 158 5.47 1.89 -6.92
CA ALA A 158 6.28 2.06 -5.73
C ALA A 158 5.45 2.71 -4.62
#